data_ae9e0c778eb18250166fa64e4e4af8fa
#
_entry.id   ae9e0c778eb18250166fa64e4e4af8fa
#
_cell.length_a   1.000
_cell.length_b   1.000
_cell.length_c   1.000
_cell.angle_alpha   90.00
_cell.angle_beta   90.00
_cell.angle_gamma   90.00
#
_symmetry.space_group_name_H-M   'P 1'
#
loop_
_entity.id
_entity.type
_entity.pdbx_description
1 polymer ?
#
loop_
_entity_poly.entity_id
_entity_poly.type
_entity_poly.pdbx_seq_one_letter_code
_entity_poly.pdbx_strand_id
1 'polypeptide(L)'
;LDSISYAIVIEEISRVSAALGLCITVHNSVGIYPILRFGTREQQQQFVPPMAAGERIGAFCLTEANAGSDAGGVETVAQETEQGFVLNGTKIFVTNGGICGTILVFAVSDLDPARSSVFIVENHTPGFSVGEIEDLCGMRANPVASLFFEDCRIAADHCLGKPGQGLKIGLTALDTGRIGVAAQALGIAQAAFEESLAYAKARQQFNQPISRFQTIQNYLADMAVQIDASRLLVHRAAALKDKGQSFSAQAAMAKLHCSTTARTVTNLAVQIHGGYGYSKEYDVERYFRDAKVTEIYEGTSEIQRMVIARDLLTRPV
;
A
#
# COMPACT_ATOMS: atom_id res chain seq x y z
N LEU A 1 -11.62 12.56 8.68
CA LEU A 1 -11.72 11.23 9.28
C LEU A 1 -10.50 11.00 10.15
N ASP A 2 -10.69 10.38 11.33
CA ASP A 2 -9.61 9.84 12.12
C ASP A 2 -9.04 8.56 11.47
N SER A 3 -7.91 8.07 11.96
CA SER A 3 -7.23 6.92 11.36
C SER A 3 -7.97 5.61 11.57
N ILE A 4 -8.78 5.49 12.64
CA ILE A 4 -9.62 4.30 12.87
C ILE A 4 -10.75 4.27 11.84
N SER A 5 -11.49 5.36 11.66
CA SER A 5 -12.55 5.47 10.65
C SER A 5 -12.00 5.23 9.24
N TYR A 6 -10.81 5.77 8.94
CA TYR A 6 -10.11 5.51 7.67
C TYR A 6 -9.82 4.02 7.49
N ALA A 7 -9.28 3.34 8.50
CA ALA A 7 -8.97 1.91 8.43
C ALA A 7 -10.24 1.07 8.19
N ILE A 8 -11.35 1.39 8.85
CA ILE A 8 -12.65 0.74 8.65
C ILE A 8 -13.12 0.92 7.19
N VAL A 9 -13.03 2.14 6.65
CA VAL A 9 -13.41 2.41 5.25
C VAL A 9 -12.56 1.58 4.28
N ILE A 10 -11.23 1.50 4.51
CA ILE A 10 -10.35 0.68 3.66
C ILE A 10 -10.66 -0.80 3.80
N GLU A 11 -10.94 -1.31 5.00
CA GLU A 11 -11.35 -2.70 5.24
C GLU A 11 -12.60 -3.02 4.42
N GLU A 12 -13.68 -2.21 4.55
CA GLU A 12 -14.95 -2.45 3.87
C GLU A 12 -14.87 -2.34 2.35
N ILE A 13 -14.13 -1.36 1.81
CA ILE A 13 -13.90 -1.25 0.38
C ILE A 13 -13.11 -2.47 -0.13
N SER A 14 -12.07 -2.87 0.60
CA SER A 14 -11.20 -3.99 0.21
C SER A 14 -11.88 -5.35 0.33
N ARG A 15 -12.91 -5.46 1.17
CA ARG A 15 -13.77 -6.63 1.25
C ARG A 15 -14.52 -6.88 -0.07
N VAL A 16 -14.83 -5.82 -0.82
CA VAL A 16 -15.46 -5.92 -2.15
C VAL A 16 -14.41 -5.89 -3.26
N SER A 17 -13.49 -4.94 -3.21
CA SER A 17 -12.43 -4.74 -4.20
C SER A 17 -11.12 -4.29 -3.55
N ALA A 18 -10.20 -5.22 -3.39
CA ALA A 18 -8.89 -4.94 -2.83
C ALA A 18 -8.08 -3.96 -3.70
N ALA A 19 -8.24 -4.01 -5.02
CA ALA A 19 -7.58 -3.10 -5.96
C ALA A 19 -8.07 -1.65 -5.80
N LEU A 20 -9.37 -1.43 -5.55
CA LEU A 20 -9.91 -0.10 -5.24
C LEU A 20 -9.44 0.37 -3.86
N GLY A 21 -9.44 -0.51 -2.86
CA GLY A 21 -8.88 -0.23 -1.54
C GLY A 21 -7.42 0.21 -1.62
N LEU A 22 -6.61 -0.43 -2.48
CA LEU A 22 -5.22 -0.06 -2.74
C LEU A 22 -5.12 1.34 -3.37
N CYS A 23 -5.94 1.62 -4.40
CA CYS A 23 -5.97 2.93 -5.05
C CYS A 23 -6.18 4.05 -4.02
N ILE A 24 -7.19 3.92 -3.17
CA ILE A 24 -7.53 4.90 -2.14
C ILE A 24 -6.45 4.97 -1.06
N THR A 25 -5.89 3.83 -0.67
CA THR A 25 -4.83 3.77 0.34
C THR A 25 -3.60 4.54 -0.12
N VAL A 26 -3.08 4.27 -1.31
CA VAL A 26 -1.90 4.95 -1.86
C VAL A 26 -2.19 6.45 -2.06
N HIS A 27 -3.33 6.79 -2.63
CA HIS A 27 -3.75 8.17 -2.83
C HIS A 27 -3.69 8.98 -1.53
N ASN A 28 -4.27 8.47 -0.45
CA ASN A 28 -4.34 9.19 0.81
C ASN A 28 -3.05 9.15 1.62
N SER A 29 -2.47 7.95 1.81
CA SER A 29 -1.39 7.73 2.79
C SER A 29 -0.01 8.14 2.29
N VAL A 30 0.28 7.92 1.02
CA VAL A 30 1.60 8.22 0.42
C VAL A 30 1.52 9.28 -0.68
N GLY A 31 0.33 9.60 -1.20
CA GLY A 31 0.09 10.71 -2.12
C GLY A 31 -0.18 12.03 -1.38
N ILE A 32 -1.33 12.15 -0.69
CA ILE A 32 -1.76 13.39 -0.03
C ILE A 32 -1.00 13.67 1.27
N TYR A 33 -0.89 12.68 2.15
CA TYR A 33 -0.34 12.87 3.50
C TYR A 33 1.07 13.49 3.52
N PRO A 34 2.03 13.12 2.66
CA PRO A 34 3.33 13.78 2.62
C PRO A 34 3.25 15.28 2.29
N ILE A 35 2.37 15.68 1.38
CA ILE A 35 2.15 17.10 1.04
C ILE A 35 1.59 17.85 2.25
N LEU A 36 0.60 17.29 2.95
CA LEU A 36 0.04 17.89 4.17
C LEU A 36 1.07 17.99 5.31
N ARG A 37 1.99 17.04 5.40
CA ARG A 37 2.92 16.95 6.53
C ARG A 37 4.22 17.75 6.32
N PHE A 38 4.70 17.83 5.10
CA PHE A 38 6.01 18.39 4.76
C PHE A 38 5.96 19.54 3.75
N GLY A 39 4.83 19.72 3.07
CA GLY A 39 4.64 20.78 2.08
C GLY A 39 4.51 22.15 2.71
N THR A 40 4.89 23.19 1.94
CA THR A 40 4.59 24.57 2.28
C THR A 40 3.08 24.83 2.22
N ARG A 41 2.63 25.97 2.74
CA ARG A 41 1.23 26.34 2.68
C ARG A 41 0.74 26.49 1.22
N GLU A 42 1.59 27.01 0.37
CA GLU A 42 1.34 27.17 -1.06
C GLU A 42 1.19 25.80 -1.75
N GLN A 43 2.10 24.86 -1.50
CA GLN A 43 2.00 23.51 -2.02
C GLN A 43 0.74 22.81 -1.53
N GLN A 44 0.39 22.94 -0.24
CA GLN A 44 -0.85 22.36 0.30
C GLN A 44 -2.09 22.97 -0.38
N GLN A 45 -2.12 24.28 -0.60
CA GLN A 45 -3.25 24.96 -1.26
C GLN A 45 -3.36 24.62 -2.75
N GLN A 46 -2.24 24.38 -3.42
CA GLN A 46 -2.21 24.05 -4.84
C GLN A 46 -2.59 22.59 -5.11
N PHE A 47 -2.01 21.65 -4.37
CA PHE A 47 -2.09 20.22 -4.72
C PHE A 47 -3.16 19.46 -3.95
N VAL A 48 -3.45 19.81 -2.68
CA VAL A 48 -4.35 18.98 -1.85
C VAL A 48 -5.83 19.11 -2.27
N PRO A 49 -6.40 20.30 -2.56
CA PRO A 49 -7.82 20.39 -2.91
C PRO A 49 -8.25 19.55 -4.12
N PRO A 50 -7.57 19.58 -5.28
CA PRO A 50 -7.94 18.74 -6.42
C PRO A 50 -7.73 17.24 -6.16
N MET A 51 -6.76 16.88 -5.32
CA MET A 51 -6.59 15.50 -4.89
C MET A 51 -7.73 15.06 -3.96
N ALA A 52 -8.09 15.88 -2.97
CA ALA A 52 -9.18 15.59 -2.04
C ALA A 52 -10.56 15.49 -2.75
N ALA A 53 -10.75 16.24 -3.84
CA ALA A 53 -11.94 16.16 -4.69
C ALA A 53 -11.95 14.92 -5.61
N GLY A 54 -10.84 14.17 -5.71
CA GLY A 54 -10.70 13.04 -6.62
C GLY A 54 -10.43 13.43 -8.08
N GLU A 55 -10.19 14.71 -8.36
CA GLU A 55 -9.86 15.21 -9.70
C GLU A 55 -8.46 14.81 -10.13
N ARG A 56 -7.55 14.61 -9.17
CA ARG A 56 -6.17 14.19 -9.38
C ARG A 56 -5.84 13.05 -8.44
N ILE A 57 -5.56 11.89 -9.00
CA ILE A 57 -5.16 10.71 -8.23
C ILE A 57 -3.68 10.79 -7.88
N GLY A 58 -3.34 10.52 -6.62
CA GLY A 58 -1.97 10.51 -6.13
C GLY A 58 -1.23 9.21 -6.44
N ALA A 59 0.05 9.33 -6.81
CA ALA A 59 0.98 8.22 -6.94
C ALA A 59 2.28 8.50 -6.17
N PHE A 60 2.98 7.42 -5.77
CA PHE A 60 4.21 7.44 -4.98
C PHE A 60 5.31 6.67 -5.70
N CYS A 61 6.32 7.39 -6.18
CA CYS A 61 7.33 6.88 -7.09
C CYS A 61 8.70 6.77 -6.39
N LEU A 62 8.85 5.75 -5.56
CA LEU A 62 10.10 5.43 -4.87
C LEU A 62 10.86 4.31 -5.59
N THR A 63 10.15 3.24 -5.98
CA THR A 63 10.73 1.97 -6.44
C THR A 63 11.36 2.08 -7.82
N GLU A 64 12.56 1.52 -7.96
CA GLU A 64 13.30 1.37 -9.21
C GLU A 64 13.76 -0.09 -9.37
N ALA A 65 14.29 -0.45 -10.54
CA ALA A 65 14.74 -1.81 -10.84
C ALA A 65 15.75 -2.35 -9.79
N ASN A 66 16.64 -1.47 -9.30
CA ASN A 66 17.67 -1.80 -8.31
C ASN A 66 17.34 -1.29 -6.90
N ALA A 67 16.23 -0.56 -6.69
CA ALA A 67 15.86 0.05 -5.42
C ALA A 67 14.41 -0.31 -5.03
N GLY A 68 14.24 -1.42 -4.32
CA GLY A 68 12.98 -1.86 -3.74
C GLY A 68 13.03 -1.80 -2.21
N SER A 69 13.42 -2.91 -1.56
CA SER A 69 13.61 -2.96 -0.10
C SER A 69 14.74 -2.05 0.37
N ASP A 70 15.75 -1.83 -0.44
CA ASP A 70 16.75 -0.77 -0.25
C ASP A 70 16.21 0.56 -0.80
N ALA A 71 15.36 1.22 -0.01
CA ALA A 71 14.75 2.49 -0.37
C ALA A 71 15.77 3.66 -0.46
N GLY A 72 16.99 3.46 0.03
CA GLY A 72 18.08 4.42 -0.07
C GLY A 72 18.84 4.37 -1.40
N GLY A 73 18.72 3.26 -2.14
CA GLY A 73 19.43 3.00 -3.39
C GLY A 73 18.79 3.61 -4.64
N VAL A 74 18.05 4.72 -4.52
CA VAL A 74 17.40 5.41 -5.64
C VAL A 74 18.45 5.97 -6.60
N GLU A 75 18.29 5.74 -7.90
CA GLU A 75 19.20 6.14 -8.98
C GLU A 75 18.63 7.26 -9.87
N THR A 76 17.31 7.53 -9.83
CA THR A 76 16.70 8.68 -10.54
C THR A 76 17.36 9.97 -10.08
N VAL A 77 17.84 10.79 -11.04
CA VAL A 77 18.59 12.00 -10.78
C VAL A 77 17.70 13.24 -10.90
N ALA A 78 17.89 14.19 -9.98
CA ALA A 78 17.37 15.55 -10.06
C ALA A 78 18.55 16.52 -10.19
N GLN A 79 18.77 17.04 -11.39
CA GLN A 79 19.78 18.06 -11.66
C GLN A 79 19.21 19.43 -11.32
N GLU A 80 19.89 20.17 -10.45
CA GLU A 80 19.52 21.55 -10.13
C GLU A 80 19.89 22.52 -11.27
N THR A 81 19.00 23.45 -11.56
CA THR A 81 19.18 24.50 -12.58
C THR A 81 18.74 25.85 -12.02
N GLU A 82 19.01 26.94 -12.73
CA GLU A 82 18.57 28.30 -12.33
C GLU A 82 17.02 28.42 -12.23
N GLN A 83 16.26 27.56 -12.93
CA GLN A 83 14.82 27.64 -13.01
C GLN A 83 14.09 26.54 -12.18
N GLY A 84 14.83 25.66 -11.52
CA GLY A 84 14.28 24.53 -10.75
C GLY A 84 15.09 23.27 -10.93
N PHE A 85 14.45 22.16 -11.28
CA PHE A 85 15.11 20.85 -11.41
C PHE A 85 14.77 20.18 -12.72
N VAL A 86 15.68 19.34 -13.20
CA VAL A 86 15.47 18.43 -14.35
C VAL A 86 15.57 17.00 -13.83
N LEU A 87 14.48 16.25 -13.93
CA LEU A 87 14.43 14.85 -13.51
C LEU A 87 14.74 13.93 -14.68
N ASN A 88 15.62 12.94 -14.45
CA ASN A 88 15.95 11.86 -15.36
C ASN A 88 15.96 10.52 -14.64
N GLY A 89 15.19 9.54 -15.11
CA GLY A 89 15.13 8.21 -14.53
C GLY A 89 13.83 7.47 -14.81
N THR A 90 13.72 6.27 -14.22
CA THR A 90 12.57 5.38 -14.40
C THR A 90 12.10 4.85 -13.05
N LYS A 91 10.80 4.91 -12.81
CA LYS A 91 10.14 4.31 -11.66
C LYS A 91 9.28 3.14 -12.12
N ILE A 92 9.31 2.04 -11.36
CA ILE A 92 8.59 0.81 -11.72
C ILE A 92 7.56 0.44 -10.64
N PHE A 93 6.58 -0.39 -11.04
CA PHE A 93 5.51 -0.86 -10.16
C PHE A 93 4.75 0.26 -9.42
N VAL A 94 4.55 1.39 -10.12
CA VAL A 94 3.87 2.54 -9.51
C VAL A 94 2.37 2.29 -9.44
N THR A 95 1.85 2.11 -8.24
CA THR A 95 0.41 2.02 -7.97
C THR A 95 -0.28 3.31 -8.41
N ASN A 96 -1.42 3.20 -9.07
CA ASN A 96 -2.14 4.29 -9.71
C ASN A 96 -1.39 4.92 -10.91
N GLY A 97 -0.26 4.37 -11.35
CA GLY A 97 0.58 4.96 -12.38
C GLY A 97 -0.16 5.31 -13.68
N GLY A 98 -1.08 4.43 -14.09
CA GLY A 98 -1.88 4.65 -15.32
C GLY A 98 -2.98 5.72 -15.22
N ILE A 99 -3.27 6.22 -14.01
CA ILE A 99 -4.33 7.22 -13.76
C ILE A 99 -3.87 8.39 -12.87
N CYS A 100 -2.58 8.46 -12.56
CA CYS A 100 -2.05 9.48 -11.66
C CYS A 100 -2.17 10.89 -12.24
N GLY A 101 -2.53 11.85 -11.39
CA GLY A 101 -2.56 13.29 -11.71
C GLY A 101 -1.49 14.07 -10.97
N THR A 102 -1.17 13.66 -9.74
CA THR A 102 -0.13 14.23 -8.88
C THR A 102 0.80 13.13 -8.38
N ILE A 103 2.09 13.28 -8.61
CA ILE A 103 3.08 12.23 -8.44
C ILE A 103 4.17 12.71 -7.49
N LEU A 104 4.47 11.94 -6.44
CA LEU A 104 5.62 12.18 -5.56
C LEU A 104 6.80 11.35 -6.04
N VAL A 105 7.81 11.99 -6.60
CA VAL A 105 8.98 11.36 -7.21
C VAL A 105 10.20 11.51 -6.30
N PHE A 106 10.83 10.39 -5.98
CA PHE A 106 12.08 10.36 -5.21
C PHE A 106 13.27 10.34 -6.17
N ALA A 107 14.15 11.32 -6.04
CA ALA A 107 15.34 11.42 -6.85
C ALA A 107 16.52 11.90 -6.01
N VAL A 108 17.74 11.51 -6.38
CA VAL A 108 18.98 11.98 -5.78
C VAL A 108 19.50 13.21 -6.53
N SER A 109 20.22 14.08 -5.83
CA SER A 109 20.94 15.17 -6.49
C SER A 109 22.13 14.59 -7.27
N ASP A 110 22.43 15.15 -8.43
CA ASP A 110 23.65 14.87 -9.18
C ASP A 110 24.92 15.26 -8.39
N LEU A 111 24.81 16.21 -7.45
CA LEU A 111 25.92 16.67 -6.61
C LEU A 111 26.04 15.89 -5.28
N ASP A 112 24.96 15.26 -4.79
CA ASP A 112 24.95 14.46 -3.56
C ASP A 112 24.07 13.20 -3.74
N PRO A 113 24.57 12.15 -4.39
CA PRO A 113 23.82 10.91 -4.62
C PRO A 113 23.46 10.14 -3.34
N ALA A 114 24.04 10.49 -2.20
CA ALA A 114 23.74 9.84 -0.92
C ALA A 114 22.41 10.32 -0.31
N ARG A 115 21.84 11.41 -0.84
CA ARG A 115 20.61 12.03 -0.28
C ARG A 115 19.56 12.24 -1.34
N SER A 116 18.46 11.51 -1.19
CA SER A 116 17.29 11.74 -2.03
C SER A 116 16.44 12.92 -1.55
N SER A 117 15.76 13.55 -2.50
CA SER A 117 14.72 14.56 -2.30
C SER A 117 13.40 14.05 -2.87
N VAL A 118 12.28 14.71 -2.56
CA VAL A 118 10.97 14.41 -3.11
C VAL A 118 10.48 15.57 -3.94
N PHE A 119 9.98 15.27 -5.12
CA PHE A 119 9.48 16.28 -6.05
C PHE A 119 8.01 16.00 -6.38
N ILE A 120 7.18 17.04 -6.41
CA ILE A 120 5.79 16.96 -6.85
C ILE A 120 5.78 17.18 -8.35
N VAL A 121 5.35 16.15 -9.10
CA VAL A 121 5.23 16.19 -10.56
C VAL A 121 3.76 16.03 -10.93
N GLU A 122 3.31 16.80 -11.91
CA GLU A 122 1.96 16.67 -12.49
C GLU A 122 2.02 15.88 -13.79
N ASN A 123 0.97 15.13 -14.09
CA ASN A 123 0.95 14.23 -15.25
C ASN A 123 1.08 14.89 -16.63
N HIS A 124 0.91 16.21 -16.69
CA HIS A 124 1.09 17.01 -17.90
C HIS A 124 2.47 17.68 -18.02
N THR A 125 3.38 17.42 -17.07
CA THR A 125 4.73 17.99 -17.08
C THR A 125 5.51 17.50 -18.29
N PRO A 126 6.09 18.38 -19.11
CA PRO A 126 6.93 17.96 -20.24
C PRO A 126 8.09 17.07 -19.78
N GLY A 127 8.34 15.99 -20.52
CA GLY A 127 9.35 14.99 -20.16
C GLY A 127 8.86 13.90 -19.18
N PHE A 128 7.59 13.93 -18.75
CA PHE A 128 6.94 12.84 -18.04
C PHE A 128 6.15 11.97 -18.99
N SER A 129 6.24 10.64 -18.84
CA SER A 129 5.41 9.69 -19.57
C SER A 129 5.10 8.44 -18.74
N VAL A 130 3.99 7.78 -19.11
CA VAL A 130 3.50 6.55 -18.48
C VAL A 130 3.76 5.39 -19.44
N GLY A 131 4.32 4.30 -18.94
CA GLY A 131 4.54 3.06 -19.66
C GLY A 131 3.29 2.19 -19.75
N GLU A 132 3.49 0.97 -20.21
CA GLU A 132 2.40 -0.02 -20.27
C GLU A 132 1.92 -0.38 -18.86
N ILE A 133 0.63 -0.75 -18.79
CA ILE A 133 0.04 -1.26 -17.54
C ILE A 133 0.54 -2.69 -17.32
N GLU A 134 1.05 -2.94 -16.14
CA GLU A 134 1.61 -4.23 -15.73
C GLU A 134 0.55 -5.34 -15.68
N ASP A 135 0.80 -6.48 -16.31
CA ASP A 135 -0.03 -7.69 -16.15
C ASP A 135 0.32 -8.44 -14.87
N LEU A 136 -0.34 -8.09 -13.80
CA LEU A 136 -0.05 -8.60 -12.45
C LEU A 136 -0.86 -9.85 -12.11
N CYS A 137 -0.34 -10.66 -11.21
CA CYS A 137 -1.01 -11.83 -10.66
C CYS A 137 -2.37 -11.49 -10.03
N GLY A 138 -2.43 -10.42 -9.22
CA GLY A 138 -3.62 -9.90 -8.55
C GLY A 138 -3.69 -8.38 -8.65
N MET A 139 -4.65 -7.76 -7.95
CA MET A 139 -4.87 -6.30 -7.96
C MET A 139 -5.11 -5.72 -9.37
N ARG A 140 -5.62 -6.52 -10.30
CA ARG A 140 -5.70 -6.19 -11.73
C ARG A 140 -6.57 -4.98 -12.08
N ALA A 141 -7.45 -4.55 -11.17
CA ALA A 141 -8.24 -3.34 -11.37
C ALA A 141 -7.52 -2.06 -10.95
N ASN A 142 -6.30 -2.15 -10.39
CA ASN A 142 -5.43 -1.00 -10.16
C ASN A 142 -4.42 -0.89 -11.30
N PRO A 143 -4.36 0.23 -12.04
CA PRO A 143 -3.46 0.40 -13.17
C PRO A 143 -2.03 0.72 -12.69
N VAL A 144 -1.30 -0.32 -12.29
CA VAL A 144 0.12 -0.23 -11.96
C VAL A 144 0.93 -0.07 -13.24
N ALA A 145 1.87 0.87 -13.28
CA ALA A 145 2.69 1.13 -14.45
C ALA A 145 4.11 1.53 -14.09
N SER A 146 5.01 1.47 -15.06
CA SER A 146 6.30 2.15 -15.01
C SER A 146 6.12 3.60 -15.45
N LEU A 147 6.87 4.53 -14.80
CA LEU A 147 6.86 5.96 -15.11
C LEU A 147 8.24 6.40 -15.53
N PHE A 148 8.30 7.19 -16.60
CA PHE A 148 9.56 7.67 -17.20
C PHE A 148 9.67 9.19 -17.05
N PHE A 149 10.88 9.63 -16.74
CA PHE A 149 11.27 11.04 -16.61
C PHE A 149 12.47 11.25 -17.54
N GLU A 150 12.26 12.01 -18.61
CA GLU A 150 13.27 12.31 -19.65
C GLU A 150 13.34 13.83 -19.81
N ASP A 151 14.39 14.44 -19.28
CA ASP A 151 14.52 15.89 -19.19
C ASP A 151 13.27 16.57 -18.60
N CYS A 152 12.64 15.92 -17.63
CA CYS A 152 11.39 16.35 -17.03
C CYS A 152 11.65 17.58 -16.14
N ARG A 153 11.22 18.76 -16.60
CA ARG A 153 11.47 20.05 -15.95
C ARG A 153 10.41 20.39 -14.93
N ILE A 154 10.83 20.65 -13.71
CA ILE A 154 9.96 21.03 -12.60
C ILE A 154 10.48 22.31 -11.93
N ALA A 155 9.55 23.15 -11.48
CA ALA A 155 9.84 24.37 -10.79
C ALA A 155 10.48 24.12 -9.40
N ALA A 156 11.27 25.07 -8.92
CA ALA A 156 11.98 24.93 -7.64
C ALA A 156 11.03 24.74 -6.44
N ASP A 157 9.86 25.37 -6.48
CA ASP A 157 8.82 25.29 -5.46
C ASP A 157 8.05 23.95 -5.45
N HIS A 158 8.34 23.03 -6.37
CA HIS A 158 7.81 21.67 -6.37
C HIS A 158 8.68 20.68 -5.57
N CYS A 159 9.83 21.10 -5.01
CA CYS A 159 10.57 20.26 -4.06
C CYS A 159 9.80 20.18 -2.73
N LEU A 160 9.41 18.97 -2.33
CA LEU A 160 8.64 18.73 -1.11
C LEU A 160 9.56 18.64 0.11
N GLY A 161 9.34 19.51 1.08
CA GLY A 161 10.19 19.63 2.26
C GLY A 161 11.53 20.30 1.93
N LYS A 162 12.62 19.86 2.59
CA LYS A 162 13.97 20.35 2.32
C LYS A 162 14.73 19.37 1.44
N PRO A 163 15.58 19.84 0.51
CA PRO A 163 16.49 18.97 -0.23
C PRO A 163 17.23 17.99 0.69
N GLY A 164 17.42 16.75 0.25
CA GLY A 164 18.08 15.69 1.02
C GLY A 164 17.22 15.02 2.10
N GLN A 165 15.93 15.35 2.23
CA GLN A 165 15.03 14.74 3.20
C GLN A 165 14.15 13.63 2.61
N GLY A 166 14.38 13.19 1.38
CA GLY A 166 13.52 12.24 0.68
C GLY A 166 13.29 10.96 1.45
N LEU A 167 14.34 10.29 1.91
CA LEU A 167 14.21 9.04 2.66
C LEU A 167 13.35 9.23 3.94
N LYS A 168 13.55 10.33 4.68
CA LYS A 168 12.75 10.64 5.88
C LYS A 168 11.27 10.83 5.53
N ILE A 169 10.97 11.58 4.48
CA ILE A 169 9.61 11.82 4.00
C ILE A 169 8.97 10.49 3.58
N GLY A 170 9.68 9.69 2.78
CA GLY A 170 9.22 8.39 2.32
C GLY A 170 8.90 7.42 3.46
N LEU A 171 9.81 7.25 4.40
CA LEU A 171 9.60 6.35 5.54
C LEU A 171 8.43 6.80 6.43
N THR A 172 8.26 8.12 6.64
CA THR A 172 7.12 8.67 7.40
C THR A 172 5.79 8.41 6.67
N ALA A 173 5.76 8.54 5.36
CA ALA A 173 4.59 8.24 4.54
C ALA A 173 4.25 6.74 4.60
N LEU A 174 5.25 5.88 4.45
CA LEU A 174 5.10 4.42 4.50
C LEU A 174 4.59 3.93 5.86
N ASP A 175 4.93 4.57 6.99
CA ASP A 175 4.36 4.21 8.30
C ASP A 175 2.84 4.39 8.32
N THR A 176 2.34 5.45 7.67
CA THR A 176 0.89 5.67 7.50
C THR A 176 0.28 4.68 6.51
N GLY A 177 0.95 4.42 5.39
CA GLY A 177 0.52 3.46 4.38
C GLY A 177 0.39 2.04 4.90
N ARG A 178 1.28 1.62 5.80
CA ARG A 178 1.21 0.29 6.45
C ARG A 178 -0.10 0.04 7.19
N ILE A 179 -0.70 1.06 7.81
CA ILE A 179 -2.03 0.94 8.43
C ILE A 179 -3.08 0.67 7.35
N GLY A 180 -3.05 1.40 6.24
CA GLY A 180 -3.96 1.20 5.10
C GLY A 180 -3.81 -0.18 4.46
N VAL A 181 -2.57 -0.63 4.20
CA VAL A 181 -2.30 -1.97 3.67
C VAL A 181 -2.73 -3.08 4.63
N ALA A 182 -2.56 -2.87 5.94
CA ALA A 182 -3.03 -3.82 6.95
C ALA A 182 -4.57 -3.93 6.93
N ALA A 183 -5.28 -2.80 6.85
CA ALA A 183 -6.73 -2.76 6.72
C ALA A 183 -7.21 -3.39 5.40
N GLN A 184 -6.50 -3.15 4.30
CA GLN A 184 -6.78 -3.78 3.01
C GLN A 184 -6.64 -5.31 3.09
N ALA A 185 -5.54 -5.81 3.64
CA ALA A 185 -5.32 -7.25 3.82
C ALA A 185 -6.39 -7.88 4.72
N LEU A 186 -6.81 -7.16 5.77
CA LEU A 186 -7.91 -7.57 6.65
C LEU A 186 -9.23 -7.67 5.88
N GLY A 187 -9.56 -6.71 5.01
CA GLY A 187 -10.75 -6.73 4.16
C GLY A 187 -10.78 -7.94 3.21
N ILE A 188 -9.63 -8.27 2.59
CA ILE A 188 -9.48 -9.47 1.75
C ILE A 188 -9.75 -10.74 2.58
N ALA A 189 -9.16 -10.84 3.77
CA ALA A 189 -9.35 -11.98 4.66
C ALA A 189 -10.81 -12.11 5.09
N GLN A 190 -11.45 -11.01 5.45
CA GLN A 190 -12.86 -10.98 5.84
C GLN A 190 -13.77 -11.49 4.72
N ALA A 191 -13.58 -11.01 3.49
CA ALA A 191 -14.35 -11.48 2.33
C ALA A 191 -14.19 -12.99 2.09
N ALA A 192 -12.96 -13.47 2.09
CA ALA A 192 -12.65 -14.88 1.88
C ALA A 192 -13.27 -15.78 2.98
N PHE A 193 -13.30 -15.30 4.22
CA PHE A 193 -13.95 -15.98 5.34
C PHE A 193 -15.47 -16.04 5.17
N GLU A 194 -16.12 -14.93 4.82
CA GLU A 194 -17.58 -14.87 4.62
C GLU A 194 -18.04 -15.82 3.51
N GLU A 195 -17.36 -15.83 2.37
CA GLU A 195 -17.60 -16.76 1.28
C GLU A 195 -17.40 -18.22 1.72
N SER A 196 -16.34 -18.50 2.46
CA SER A 196 -16.07 -19.84 2.99
C SER A 196 -17.17 -20.32 3.94
N LEU A 197 -17.65 -19.43 4.81
CA LEU A 197 -18.71 -19.73 5.77
C LEU A 197 -20.05 -20.00 5.06
N ALA A 198 -20.40 -19.18 4.06
CA ALA A 198 -21.59 -19.36 3.26
C ALA A 198 -21.54 -20.67 2.46
N TYR A 199 -20.42 -20.91 1.77
CA TYR A 199 -20.21 -22.13 0.99
C TYR A 199 -20.26 -23.39 1.86
N ALA A 200 -19.59 -23.38 3.02
CA ALA A 200 -19.58 -24.54 3.92
C ALA A 200 -20.97 -24.92 4.45
N LYS A 201 -21.87 -23.94 4.63
CA LYS A 201 -23.26 -24.18 5.03
C LYS A 201 -24.12 -24.73 3.89
N ALA A 202 -23.87 -24.32 2.66
CA ALA A 202 -24.68 -24.68 1.49
C ALA A 202 -24.22 -25.98 0.83
N ARG A 203 -22.89 -26.19 0.70
CA ARG A 203 -22.29 -27.32 -0.01
C ARG A 203 -22.51 -28.61 0.76
N GLN A 204 -23.04 -29.63 0.07
CA GLN A 204 -23.27 -30.96 0.64
C GLN A 204 -22.32 -31.99 0.04
N GLN A 205 -21.74 -32.82 0.91
CA GLN A 205 -21.02 -34.05 0.57
C GLN A 205 -21.26 -35.08 1.67
N PHE A 206 -21.21 -36.37 1.31
CA PHE A 206 -21.52 -37.47 2.22
C PHE A 206 -22.88 -37.27 2.91
N ASN A 207 -23.90 -36.81 2.15
CA ASN A 207 -25.28 -36.54 2.56
C ASN A 207 -25.47 -35.51 3.69
N GLN A 208 -24.53 -34.59 3.86
CA GLN A 208 -24.61 -33.49 4.85
C GLN A 208 -23.85 -32.25 4.39
N PRO A 209 -24.17 -31.05 4.92
CA PRO A 209 -23.38 -29.87 4.70
C PRO A 209 -21.92 -30.06 5.16
N ILE A 210 -20.95 -29.54 4.37
CA ILE A 210 -19.55 -29.73 4.74
C ILE A 210 -19.17 -29.00 6.04
N SER A 211 -19.96 -28.02 6.49
CA SER A 211 -19.83 -27.39 7.81
C SER A 211 -20.02 -28.39 8.99
N ARG A 212 -20.50 -29.59 8.75
CA ARG A 212 -20.61 -30.66 9.77
C ARG A 212 -19.29 -31.40 9.99
N PHE A 213 -18.32 -31.26 9.10
CA PHE A 213 -17.02 -31.91 9.26
C PHE A 213 -16.12 -31.11 10.19
N GLN A 214 -15.51 -31.75 11.18
CA GLN A 214 -14.69 -31.11 12.21
C GLN A 214 -13.49 -30.32 11.60
N THR A 215 -12.89 -30.84 10.53
CA THR A 215 -11.79 -30.16 9.83
C THR A 215 -12.24 -28.80 9.28
N ILE A 216 -13.45 -28.73 8.68
CA ILE A 216 -13.98 -27.46 8.17
C ILE A 216 -14.31 -26.51 9.33
N GLN A 217 -14.85 -27.01 10.44
CA GLN A 217 -15.10 -26.21 11.64
C GLN A 217 -13.82 -25.62 12.22
N ASN A 218 -12.74 -26.41 12.29
CA ASN A 218 -11.43 -25.96 12.73
C ASN A 218 -10.88 -24.84 11.82
N TYR A 219 -10.94 -25.02 10.49
CA TYR A 219 -10.51 -23.98 9.55
C TYR A 219 -11.28 -22.67 9.76
N LEU A 220 -12.61 -22.75 9.85
CA LEU A 220 -13.44 -21.55 10.06
C LEU A 220 -13.15 -20.86 11.42
N ALA A 221 -12.91 -21.63 12.48
CA ALA A 221 -12.54 -21.09 13.78
C ALA A 221 -11.17 -20.37 13.74
N ASP A 222 -10.16 -21.01 13.13
CA ASP A 222 -8.82 -20.43 12.99
C ASP A 222 -8.85 -19.15 12.14
N MET A 223 -9.61 -19.14 11.03
CA MET A 223 -9.81 -17.95 10.20
C MET A 223 -10.42 -16.81 11.01
N ALA A 224 -11.48 -17.08 11.77
CA ALA A 224 -12.17 -16.07 12.57
C ALA A 224 -11.25 -15.44 13.62
N VAL A 225 -10.47 -16.25 14.35
CA VAL A 225 -9.53 -15.77 15.38
C VAL A 225 -8.43 -14.89 14.76
N GLN A 226 -7.85 -15.32 13.63
CA GLN A 226 -6.81 -14.55 12.96
C GLN A 226 -7.33 -13.20 12.44
N ILE A 227 -8.53 -13.14 11.90
CA ILE A 227 -9.19 -11.92 11.42
C ILE A 227 -9.43 -10.95 12.59
N ASP A 228 -9.96 -11.44 13.70
CA ASP A 228 -10.26 -10.60 14.87
C ASP A 228 -8.97 -10.04 15.49
N ALA A 229 -7.94 -10.86 15.66
CA ALA A 229 -6.62 -10.43 16.10
C ALA A 229 -6.01 -9.38 15.14
N SER A 230 -6.17 -9.56 13.83
CA SER A 230 -5.72 -8.60 12.80
C SER A 230 -6.39 -7.25 12.96
N ARG A 231 -7.71 -7.23 13.15
CA ARG A 231 -8.50 -6.01 13.33
C ARG A 231 -8.06 -5.22 14.56
N LEU A 232 -7.82 -5.90 15.67
CA LEU A 232 -7.30 -5.27 16.89
C LEU A 232 -5.92 -4.63 16.70
N LEU A 233 -5.03 -5.26 15.93
CA LEU A 233 -3.71 -4.70 15.61
C LEU A 233 -3.82 -3.46 14.73
N VAL A 234 -4.69 -3.46 13.72
CA VAL A 234 -4.96 -2.30 12.85
C VAL A 234 -5.48 -1.13 13.67
N HIS A 235 -6.53 -1.37 14.49
CA HIS A 235 -7.13 -0.32 15.32
C HIS A 235 -6.14 0.22 16.35
N ARG A 236 -5.28 -0.62 16.93
CA ARG A 236 -4.21 -0.17 17.85
C ARG A 236 -3.25 0.79 17.16
N ALA A 237 -2.76 0.45 15.96
CA ALA A 237 -1.84 1.29 15.21
C ALA A 237 -2.49 2.63 14.84
N ALA A 238 -3.74 2.60 14.36
CA ALA A 238 -4.53 3.77 14.01
C ALA A 238 -4.76 4.68 15.24
N ALA A 239 -5.16 4.13 16.38
CA ALA A 239 -5.39 4.88 17.60
C ALA A 239 -4.12 5.57 18.14
N LEU A 240 -2.96 4.94 18.02
CA LEU A 240 -1.68 5.55 18.42
C LEU A 240 -1.34 6.74 17.53
N LYS A 241 -1.55 6.61 16.21
CA LYS A 241 -1.37 7.70 15.25
C LYS A 241 -2.28 8.88 15.57
N ASP A 242 -3.57 8.65 15.85
CA ASP A 242 -4.53 9.70 16.18
C ASP A 242 -4.18 10.45 17.47
N LYS A 243 -3.56 9.75 18.42
CA LYS A 243 -3.03 10.34 19.65
C LYS A 243 -1.70 11.08 19.48
N GLY A 244 -1.14 11.13 18.27
CA GLY A 244 0.17 11.73 17.98
C GLY A 244 1.33 10.97 18.64
N GLN A 245 1.15 9.70 19.02
CA GLN A 245 2.17 8.85 19.61
C GLN A 245 2.98 8.13 18.52
N SER A 246 4.15 7.59 18.89
CA SER A 246 4.92 6.73 17.99
C SER A 246 4.13 5.46 17.66
N PHE A 247 3.98 5.16 16.36
CA PHE A 247 3.16 4.05 15.88
C PHE A 247 3.86 3.19 14.81
N SER A 248 5.08 3.53 14.42
CA SER A 248 5.80 2.85 13.32
C SER A 248 5.92 1.34 13.54
N ALA A 249 6.33 0.91 14.73
CA ALA A 249 6.44 -0.52 15.06
C ALA A 249 5.06 -1.20 15.08
N GLN A 250 4.03 -0.54 15.60
CA GLN A 250 2.66 -1.09 15.65
C GLN A 250 2.04 -1.17 14.26
N ALA A 251 2.31 -0.20 13.38
CA ALA A 251 1.91 -0.27 11.98
C ALA A 251 2.63 -1.43 11.25
N ALA A 252 3.92 -1.63 11.51
CA ALA A 252 4.66 -2.77 10.99
C ALA A 252 4.13 -4.12 11.51
N MET A 253 3.78 -4.21 12.79
CA MET A 253 3.14 -5.41 13.38
C MET A 253 1.79 -5.70 12.74
N ALA A 254 0.95 -4.68 12.58
CA ALA A 254 -0.36 -4.80 11.93
C ALA A 254 -0.20 -5.29 10.48
N LYS A 255 0.67 -4.65 9.69
CA LYS A 255 0.91 -5.02 8.29
C LYS A 255 1.44 -6.44 8.16
N LEU A 256 2.42 -6.84 8.96
CA LEU A 256 2.99 -8.18 8.95
C LEU A 256 1.94 -9.24 9.29
N HIS A 257 1.17 -9.02 10.36
CA HIS A 257 0.17 -9.98 10.80
C HIS A 257 -0.99 -10.07 9.80
N CYS A 258 -1.57 -8.94 9.39
CA CYS A 258 -2.71 -8.92 8.47
C CYS A 258 -2.39 -9.52 7.10
N SER A 259 -1.21 -9.25 6.54
CA SER A 259 -0.80 -9.84 5.25
C SER A 259 -0.61 -11.36 5.35
N THR A 260 -0.03 -11.86 6.46
CA THR A 260 0.08 -13.29 6.74
C THR A 260 -1.30 -13.93 6.93
N THR A 261 -2.19 -13.27 7.66
CA THR A 261 -3.59 -13.70 7.84
C THR A 261 -4.32 -13.76 6.51
N ALA A 262 -4.24 -12.73 5.69
CA ALA A 262 -4.89 -12.71 4.37
C ALA A 262 -4.42 -13.88 3.49
N ARG A 263 -3.11 -14.14 3.43
CA ARG A 263 -2.56 -15.28 2.70
C ARG A 263 -3.09 -16.62 3.25
N THR A 264 -3.13 -16.79 4.56
CA THR A 264 -3.59 -18.04 5.19
C THR A 264 -5.08 -18.25 4.97
N VAL A 265 -5.89 -17.23 5.22
CA VAL A 265 -7.36 -17.29 5.12
C VAL A 265 -7.79 -17.50 3.67
N THR A 266 -7.20 -16.80 2.70
CA THR A 266 -7.55 -16.97 1.28
C THR A 266 -7.12 -18.33 0.75
N ASN A 267 -6.00 -18.89 1.19
CA ASN A 267 -5.59 -20.25 0.87
C ASN A 267 -6.58 -21.28 1.42
N LEU A 268 -7.04 -21.13 2.66
CA LEU A 268 -8.05 -21.99 3.25
C LEU A 268 -9.41 -21.82 2.57
N ALA A 269 -9.75 -20.61 2.12
CA ALA A 269 -10.98 -20.38 1.38
C ALA A 269 -11.03 -21.18 0.06
N VAL A 270 -9.95 -21.14 -0.72
CA VAL A 270 -9.81 -21.97 -1.92
C VAL A 270 -9.93 -23.47 -1.55
N GLN A 271 -9.27 -23.91 -0.48
CA GLN A 271 -9.31 -25.28 -0.01
C GLN A 271 -10.71 -25.74 0.41
N ILE A 272 -11.47 -24.89 1.12
CA ILE A 272 -12.85 -25.19 1.55
C ILE A 272 -13.78 -25.34 0.33
N HIS A 273 -13.59 -24.53 -0.71
CA HIS A 273 -14.35 -24.61 -1.96
C HIS A 273 -13.94 -25.80 -2.83
N GLY A 274 -12.75 -26.39 -2.59
CA GLY A 274 -12.24 -27.50 -3.39
C GLY A 274 -12.03 -27.11 -4.86
N GLY A 275 -12.39 -27.97 -5.80
CA GLY A 275 -12.25 -27.70 -7.23
C GLY A 275 -12.94 -26.42 -7.70
N TYR A 276 -14.06 -26.07 -7.11
CA TYR A 276 -14.78 -24.82 -7.41
C TYR A 276 -13.97 -23.58 -6.97
N GLY A 277 -13.21 -23.65 -5.87
CA GLY A 277 -12.35 -22.56 -5.41
C GLY A 277 -11.16 -22.27 -6.33
N TYR A 278 -10.83 -23.22 -7.23
CA TYR A 278 -9.79 -23.06 -8.24
C TYR A 278 -10.34 -22.57 -9.60
N SER A 279 -11.67 -22.40 -9.70
CA SER A 279 -12.36 -21.84 -10.86
C SER A 279 -12.62 -20.36 -10.67
N LYS A 280 -12.56 -19.59 -11.76
CA LYS A 280 -12.89 -18.15 -11.78
C LYS A 280 -14.39 -17.85 -11.57
N GLU A 281 -15.22 -18.86 -11.36
CA GLU A 281 -16.64 -18.71 -11.05
C GLU A 281 -16.88 -18.25 -9.59
N TYR A 282 -15.90 -18.48 -8.71
CA TYR A 282 -15.92 -18.08 -7.31
C TYR A 282 -14.79 -17.08 -7.01
N ASP A 283 -15.11 -16.03 -6.28
CA ASP A 283 -14.18 -14.94 -5.98
C ASP A 283 -12.99 -15.34 -5.09
N VAL A 284 -13.03 -16.49 -4.44
CA VAL A 284 -11.96 -16.94 -3.53
C VAL A 284 -10.61 -17.11 -4.24
N GLU A 285 -10.57 -17.44 -5.54
CA GLU A 285 -9.34 -17.49 -6.32
C GLU A 285 -8.76 -16.08 -6.53
N ARG A 286 -9.63 -15.07 -6.71
CA ARG A 286 -9.23 -13.66 -6.83
C ARG A 286 -8.67 -13.14 -5.52
N TYR A 287 -9.33 -13.41 -4.39
CA TYR A 287 -8.82 -13.04 -3.07
C TYR A 287 -7.46 -13.66 -2.80
N PHE A 288 -7.25 -14.92 -3.19
CA PHE A 288 -5.95 -15.59 -3.06
C PHE A 288 -4.84 -14.89 -3.85
N ARG A 289 -5.10 -14.48 -5.10
CA ARG A 289 -4.13 -13.75 -5.93
C ARG A 289 -3.88 -12.35 -5.37
N ASP A 290 -4.93 -11.64 -4.99
CA ASP A 290 -4.85 -10.28 -4.45
C ASP A 290 -4.12 -10.22 -3.10
N ALA A 291 -4.30 -11.21 -2.24
CA ALA A 291 -3.68 -11.29 -0.93
C ALA A 291 -2.14 -11.30 -1.01
N LYS A 292 -1.56 -11.96 -2.03
CA LYS A 292 -0.11 -12.17 -2.09
C LYS A 292 0.70 -10.88 -2.07
N VAL A 293 0.29 -9.87 -2.81
CA VAL A 293 1.05 -8.63 -2.91
C VAL A 293 1.09 -7.83 -1.61
N THR A 294 0.13 -8.06 -0.69
CA THR A 294 0.12 -7.40 0.63
C THR A 294 1.33 -7.77 1.50
N GLU A 295 2.00 -8.89 1.21
CA GLU A 295 3.27 -9.28 1.85
C GLU A 295 4.49 -8.55 1.26
N ILE A 296 4.34 -7.89 0.09
CA ILE A 296 5.46 -7.39 -0.72
C ILE A 296 5.56 -5.87 -0.66
N TYR A 297 4.53 -5.14 -1.10
CA TYR A 297 4.57 -3.68 -1.21
C TYR A 297 4.56 -2.97 0.15
N GLU A 298 4.89 -1.69 0.15
CA GLU A 298 5.06 -0.82 1.33
C GLU A 298 6.00 -1.43 2.40
N GLY A 299 6.99 -2.16 1.92
CA GLY A 299 7.98 -2.91 2.70
C GLY A 299 7.56 -4.36 2.90
N THR A 300 8.43 -5.27 2.44
CA THR A 300 8.18 -6.71 2.52
C THR A 300 7.97 -7.18 3.97
N SER A 301 7.45 -8.39 4.15
CA SER A 301 7.31 -9.01 5.46
C SER A 301 8.64 -9.07 6.23
N GLU A 302 9.78 -9.20 5.53
CA GLU A 302 11.13 -9.16 6.09
C GLU A 302 11.48 -7.75 6.59
N ILE A 303 11.16 -6.71 5.81
CA ILE A 303 11.34 -5.31 6.22
C ILE A 303 10.48 -4.98 7.45
N GLN A 304 9.22 -5.46 7.52
CA GLN A 304 8.40 -5.27 8.71
C GLN A 304 9.07 -5.87 9.95
N ARG A 305 9.63 -7.09 9.85
CA ARG A 305 10.37 -7.72 10.95
C ARG A 305 11.59 -6.90 11.38
N MET A 306 12.33 -6.32 10.43
CA MET A 306 13.46 -5.43 10.73
C MET A 306 13.02 -4.16 11.48
N VAL A 307 11.91 -3.53 11.07
CA VAL A 307 11.35 -2.34 11.76
C VAL A 307 10.94 -2.70 13.18
N ILE A 308 10.23 -3.81 13.38
CA ILE A 308 9.80 -4.28 14.70
C ILE A 308 11.02 -4.60 15.58
N ALA A 309 11.98 -5.35 15.07
CA ALA A 309 13.18 -5.74 15.83
C ALA A 309 14.01 -4.51 16.25
N ARG A 310 14.18 -3.53 15.34
CA ARG A 310 14.87 -2.27 15.66
C ARG A 310 14.19 -1.54 16.82
N ASP A 311 12.87 -1.39 16.76
CA ASP A 311 12.12 -0.73 17.85
C ASP A 311 12.29 -1.45 19.19
N LEU A 312 12.20 -2.78 19.20
CA LEU A 312 12.38 -3.58 20.43
C LEU A 312 13.78 -3.45 21.02
N LEU A 313 14.81 -3.46 20.17
CA LEU A 313 16.21 -3.41 20.61
C LEU A 313 16.66 -2.00 21.03
N THR A 314 15.94 -0.95 20.65
CA THR A 314 16.27 0.43 21.03
C THR A 314 15.48 0.93 22.23
N ARG A 315 14.51 0.18 22.75
CA ARG A 315 13.78 0.53 23.98
C ARG A 315 14.67 0.31 25.19
N PRO A 316 14.69 1.27 26.13
CA PRO A 316 15.30 0.99 27.44
C PRO A 316 14.55 -0.17 28.11
N VAL A 317 15.32 -1.08 28.73
CA VAL A 317 14.81 -2.21 29.52
C VAL A 317 14.21 -1.71 30.83
#